data_535820c7cafdff8c4f2ad618937b8bd7
#
_entry.id   535820c7cafdff8c4f2ad618937b8bd7
#
_cell.length_a   1.000
_cell.length_b   1.000
_cell.length_c   1.000
_cell.angle_alpha   90.00
_cell.angle_beta   90.00
_cell.angle_gamma   90.00
#
_symmetry.space_group_name_H-M   'P 1'
#
loop_
_entity.id
_entity.type
_entity.pdbx_description
1 polymer ?
#
loop_
_entity_poly.entity_id
_entity_poly.type
_entity_poly.pdbx_seq_one_letter_code
_entity_poly.pdbx_strand_id
1 'polypeptide(L)'
;KELYGITTIMNYSGMEEMMKVQAVTDVGRERSVNQDYVYYSLTETGSLPNLFLVADGMGGHKAGDMASRYTVETFVSLVQDSTLKDPVSIINNAVTQVNRRLLQKAAESEDYEGMGTTLVAATVYDNILRVANVGDSRLYILGNEITQITRDHSLVEEMVSMGEINREQTRNHEKKNIITRAIGG
;
A
#
# COMPACT_ATOMS: atom_id res chain seq x y z
N LYS A 1 17.81 1.06 0.99
CA LYS A 1 16.40 0.90 0.60
C LYS A 1 16.10 2.07 -0.32
N GLU A 2 15.97 1.80 -1.61
CA GLU A 2 15.60 2.82 -2.61
C GLU A 2 14.15 3.21 -2.39
N LEU A 3 13.83 4.48 -2.56
CA LEU A 3 12.49 5.02 -2.38
C LEU A 3 11.66 4.69 -3.63
N TYR A 4 10.78 3.72 -3.52
CA TYR A 4 9.78 3.42 -4.52
C TYR A 4 8.45 4.01 -4.07
N GLY A 5 7.71 4.62 -4.96
CA GLY A 5 6.44 5.19 -4.56
C GLY A 5 5.70 5.97 -5.64
N ILE A 6 4.48 6.28 -5.32
CA ILE A 6 3.67 7.26 -6.05
C ILE A 6 3.90 8.62 -5.41
N THR A 7 4.39 9.60 -6.18
CA THR A 7 4.43 10.99 -5.74
C THR A 7 3.23 11.71 -6.34
N THR A 8 2.32 12.16 -5.49
CA THR A 8 1.20 13.01 -5.91
C THR A 8 1.54 14.44 -5.51
N ILE A 9 1.63 15.34 -6.50
CA ILE A 9 1.84 16.77 -6.25
C ILE A 9 0.51 17.48 -6.40
N MET A 10 -0.02 18.02 -5.30
CA MET A 10 -1.13 18.96 -5.31
C MET A 10 -0.57 20.37 -5.28
N ASN A 11 -0.87 21.18 -6.28
CA ASN A 11 -0.43 22.57 -6.32
C ASN A 11 -1.60 23.47 -5.89
N TYR A 12 -1.51 24.06 -4.70
CA TYR A 12 -2.48 25.01 -4.15
C TYR A 12 -2.18 26.42 -4.66
N SER A 13 -2.49 26.71 -5.90
CA SER A 13 -2.47 28.08 -6.42
C SER A 13 -3.72 28.32 -7.25
N GLY A 14 -4.72 28.88 -6.64
CA GLY A 14 -5.93 29.60 -7.10
C GLY A 14 -6.41 29.60 -8.56
N MET A 15 -5.91 28.73 -9.43
CA MET A 15 -6.36 28.47 -10.79
C MET A 15 -6.39 26.97 -11.00
N GLU A 16 -7.53 26.41 -11.34
CA GLU A 16 -7.85 24.99 -11.64
C GLU A 16 -6.81 23.99 -11.12
N GLU A 17 -7.11 23.41 -9.94
CA GLU A 17 -6.23 22.45 -9.27
C GLU A 17 -6.10 21.16 -10.07
N MET A 18 -5.10 21.09 -10.96
CA MET A 18 -4.77 19.84 -11.64
C MET A 18 -3.86 19.01 -10.73
N MET A 19 -4.39 17.90 -10.24
CA MET A 19 -3.58 16.87 -9.59
C MET A 19 -2.59 16.28 -10.60
N LYS A 20 -1.30 16.21 -10.23
CA LYS A 20 -0.26 15.56 -11.05
C LYS A 20 0.25 14.34 -10.30
N VAL A 21 0.48 13.26 -11.02
CA VAL A 21 1.01 12.01 -10.46
C VAL A 21 2.23 11.58 -11.22
N GLN A 22 3.20 11.05 -10.49
CA GLN A 22 4.31 10.29 -11.02
C GLN A 22 4.43 9.00 -10.21
N ALA A 23 4.50 7.86 -10.90
CA ALA A 23 4.75 6.56 -10.30
C ALA A 23 6.07 6.01 -10.82
N VAL A 24 6.88 5.48 -9.91
CA VAL A 24 8.17 4.86 -10.23
C VAL A 24 8.29 3.57 -9.43
N THR A 25 8.71 2.50 -10.09
CA THR A 25 9.11 1.24 -9.46
C THR A 25 10.32 0.68 -10.19
N ASP A 26 11.23 0.04 -9.48
CA ASP A 26 12.47 -0.52 -10.03
C ASP A 26 12.87 -1.76 -9.23
N VAL A 27 13.49 -2.74 -9.89
CA VAL A 27 13.95 -3.98 -9.25
C VAL A 27 15.10 -3.75 -8.26
N GLY A 28 15.81 -2.64 -8.38
CA GLY A 28 17.03 -2.36 -7.62
C GLY A 28 18.23 -3.18 -8.10
N ARG A 29 19.31 -3.16 -7.30
CA ARG A 29 20.59 -3.79 -7.68
C ARG A 29 20.79 -5.19 -7.11
N GLU A 30 20.02 -5.57 -6.12
CA GLU A 30 20.21 -6.82 -5.35
C GLU A 30 19.17 -7.88 -5.67
N ARG A 31 18.00 -7.48 -6.16
CA ARG A 31 16.90 -8.38 -6.50
C ARG A 31 16.91 -8.74 -7.99
N SER A 32 16.46 -9.95 -8.32
CA SER A 32 16.28 -10.38 -9.72
C SER A 32 14.87 -10.13 -10.26
N VAL A 33 13.90 -9.92 -9.37
CA VAL A 33 12.49 -9.70 -9.69
C VAL A 33 11.98 -8.53 -8.87
N ASN A 34 11.28 -7.62 -9.52
CA ASN A 34 10.54 -6.57 -8.84
C ASN A 34 9.24 -7.16 -8.27
N GLN A 35 9.06 -7.06 -6.96
CA GLN A 35 7.87 -7.56 -6.26
C GLN A 35 6.92 -6.43 -5.87
N ASP A 36 7.26 -5.18 -6.19
CA ASP A 36 6.40 -4.03 -5.98
C ASP A 36 5.42 -3.86 -7.13
N TYR A 37 4.21 -3.44 -6.81
CA TYR A 37 3.22 -3.08 -7.81
C TYR A 37 2.53 -1.77 -7.44
N VAL A 38 2.38 -0.88 -8.43
CA VAL A 38 1.79 0.43 -8.25
C VAL A 38 0.64 0.65 -9.23
N TYR A 39 -0.40 1.34 -8.79
CA TYR A 39 -1.52 1.76 -9.63
C TYR A 39 -1.94 3.17 -9.24
N TYR A 40 -2.30 3.97 -10.22
CA TYR A 40 -2.97 5.23 -9.98
C TYR A 40 -4.01 5.55 -11.07
N SER A 41 -5.03 6.27 -10.68
CA SER A 41 -6.00 6.90 -11.57
C SER A 41 -6.30 8.30 -11.05
N LEU A 42 -6.23 9.29 -11.93
CA LEU A 42 -6.66 10.67 -11.67
C LEU A 42 -8.13 10.90 -12.05
N THR A 43 -8.74 9.92 -12.65
CA THR A 43 -10.15 9.90 -13.04
C THR A 43 -10.91 8.90 -12.20
N GLU A 44 -12.23 8.96 -12.27
CA GLU A 44 -13.11 8.09 -11.50
C GLU A 44 -12.76 6.60 -11.66
N THR A 45 -12.69 5.92 -10.54
CA THR A 45 -12.61 4.46 -10.44
C THR A 45 -13.81 4.00 -9.59
N GLY A 46 -14.83 3.49 -10.23
CA GLY A 46 -16.14 3.27 -9.59
C GLY A 46 -16.73 4.59 -9.06
N SER A 47 -16.96 4.66 -7.75
CA SER A 47 -17.45 5.89 -7.10
C SER A 47 -16.34 6.72 -6.44
N LEU A 48 -15.08 6.34 -6.61
CA LEU A 48 -13.93 7.13 -6.14
C LEU A 48 -13.46 8.09 -7.25
N PRO A 49 -13.24 9.38 -6.97
CA PRO A 49 -12.81 10.36 -7.98
C PRO A 49 -11.38 10.15 -8.47
N ASN A 50 -10.57 9.49 -7.68
CA ASN A 50 -9.19 9.09 -7.96
C ASN A 50 -8.81 7.93 -7.06
N LEU A 51 -7.73 7.20 -7.41
CA LEU A 51 -7.25 6.06 -6.62
C LEU A 51 -5.75 5.90 -6.79
N PHE A 52 -5.05 5.68 -5.68
CA PHE A 52 -3.61 5.45 -5.62
C PHE A 52 -3.34 4.20 -4.79
N LEU A 53 -2.60 3.24 -5.35
CA LEU A 53 -2.27 1.99 -4.70
C LEU A 53 -0.77 1.71 -4.81
N VAL A 54 -0.18 1.28 -3.71
CA VAL A 54 1.19 0.74 -3.66
C VAL A 54 1.14 -0.57 -2.88
N ALA A 55 1.78 -1.59 -3.43
CA ALA A 55 1.90 -2.90 -2.83
C ALA A 55 3.34 -3.41 -2.95
N ASP A 56 3.93 -3.90 -1.85
CA ASP A 56 5.24 -4.54 -1.77
C ASP A 56 5.01 -6.01 -1.46
N GLY A 57 5.25 -6.86 -2.46
CA GLY A 57 4.99 -8.28 -2.39
C GLY A 57 6.06 -9.04 -1.61
N MET A 58 5.61 -9.99 -0.79
CA MET A 58 6.47 -10.88 -0.02
C MET A 58 6.16 -12.34 -0.31
N GLY A 59 7.17 -13.19 -0.18
CA GLY A 59 7.12 -14.62 -0.48
C GLY A 59 8.34 -15.03 -1.31
N GLY A 60 8.43 -16.31 -1.68
CA GLY A 60 9.47 -16.80 -2.59
C GLY A 60 9.45 -16.09 -3.96
N HIS A 61 10.46 -16.29 -4.78
CA HIS A 61 10.76 -15.53 -6.02
C HIS A 61 9.58 -15.14 -6.91
N LYS A 62 8.55 -15.97 -7.04
CA LYS A 62 7.36 -15.72 -7.88
C LYS A 62 6.13 -15.32 -7.06
N ALA A 63 6.09 -15.71 -5.79
CA ALA A 63 4.92 -15.52 -4.96
C ALA A 63 4.69 -14.04 -4.60
N GLY A 64 5.76 -13.28 -4.33
CA GLY A 64 5.66 -11.86 -4.00
C GLY A 64 5.16 -10.99 -5.17
N ASP A 65 5.72 -11.18 -6.39
CA ASP A 65 5.25 -10.47 -7.59
C ASP A 65 3.77 -10.78 -7.88
N MET A 66 3.39 -12.06 -7.77
CA MET A 66 1.99 -12.47 -7.92
C MET A 66 1.11 -11.83 -6.85
N ALA A 67 1.55 -11.80 -5.59
CA ALA A 67 0.76 -11.27 -4.48
C ALA A 67 0.47 -9.77 -4.63
N SER A 68 1.49 -8.95 -4.93
CA SER A 68 1.33 -7.51 -5.09
C SER A 68 0.46 -7.17 -6.29
N ARG A 69 0.73 -7.79 -7.46
CA ARG A 69 -0.05 -7.59 -8.68
C ARG A 69 -1.50 -8.00 -8.50
N TYR A 70 -1.74 -9.25 -8.07
CA TYR A 70 -3.09 -9.78 -7.86
C TYR A 70 -3.89 -8.92 -6.88
N THR A 71 -3.25 -8.47 -5.81
CA THR A 71 -3.88 -7.58 -4.81
C THR A 71 -4.34 -6.27 -5.45
N VAL A 72 -3.48 -5.59 -6.17
CA VAL A 72 -3.79 -4.29 -6.77
C VAL A 72 -4.86 -4.43 -7.86
N GLU A 73 -4.71 -5.39 -8.78
CA GLU A 73 -5.69 -5.62 -9.86
C GLU A 73 -7.06 -6.00 -9.30
N THR A 74 -7.09 -6.88 -8.29
CA THR A 74 -8.34 -7.27 -7.62
C THR A 74 -8.97 -6.09 -6.87
N PHE A 75 -8.17 -5.27 -6.19
CA PHE A 75 -8.65 -4.08 -5.50
C PHE A 75 -9.33 -3.10 -6.47
N VAL A 76 -8.68 -2.81 -7.60
CA VAL A 76 -9.23 -1.94 -8.64
C VAL A 76 -10.56 -2.47 -9.16
N SER A 77 -10.64 -3.76 -9.50
CA SER A 77 -11.90 -4.38 -9.95
C SER A 77 -13.01 -4.25 -8.90
N LEU A 78 -12.70 -4.53 -7.63
CA LEU A 78 -13.68 -4.42 -6.54
C LEU A 78 -14.19 -2.99 -6.33
N VAL A 79 -13.33 -1.99 -6.52
CA VAL A 79 -13.72 -0.57 -6.46
C VAL A 79 -14.60 -0.20 -7.64
N GLN A 80 -14.25 -0.64 -8.86
CA GLN A 80 -15.03 -0.39 -10.08
C GLN A 80 -16.44 -0.98 -10.00
N ASP A 81 -16.56 -2.20 -9.47
CA ASP A 81 -17.82 -2.94 -9.36
C ASP A 81 -18.63 -2.54 -8.10
N SER A 82 -18.09 -1.65 -7.25
CA SER A 82 -18.73 -1.28 -6.00
C SER A 82 -20.00 -0.44 -6.21
N THR A 83 -21.07 -0.84 -5.56
CA THR A 83 -22.33 -0.04 -5.49
C THR A 83 -22.33 0.94 -4.31
N LEU A 84 -21.32 0.86 -3.43
CA LEU A 84 -21.15 1.75 -2.29
C LEU A 84 -20.81 3.17 -2.79
N LYS A 85 -21.14 4.18 -1.97
CA LYS A 85 -20.86 5.59 -2.30
C LYS A 85 -19.87 6.24 -1.35
N ASP A 86 -19.82 5.78 -0.10
CA ASP A 86 -18.87 6.29 0.88
C ASP A 86 -17.46 5.75 0.61
N PRO A 87 -16.45 6.61 0.38
CA PRO A 87 -15.09 6.18 0.07
C PRO A 87 -14.45 5.27 1.12
N VAL A 88 -14.73 5.50 2.41
CA VAL A 88 -14.18 4.69 3.50
C VAL A 88 -14.76 3.27 3.43
N SER A 89 -16.07 3.17 3.21
CA SER A 89 -16.75 1.88 3.06
C SER A 89 -16.29 1.12 1.82
N ILE A 90 -16.05 1.81 0.69
CA ILE A 90 -15.52 1.21 -0.54
C ILE A 90 -14.15 0.60 -0.27
N ILE A 91 -13.22 1.39 0.29
CA ILE A 91 -11.85 0.96 0.55
C ILE A 91 -11.83 -0.20 1.56
N ASN A 92 -12.56 -0.12 2.67
CA ASN A 92 -12.62 -1.17 3.68
C ASN A 92 -13.17 -2.49 3.13
N ASN A 93 -14.22 -2.41 2.30
CA ASN A 93 -14.78 -3.58 1.64
C ASN A 93 -13.76 -4.20 0.67
N ALA A 94 -13.08 -3.37 -0.14
CA ALA A 94 -12.06 -3.82 -1.08
C ALA A 94 -10.90 -4.50 -0.35
N VAL A 95 -10.33 -3.89 0.72
CA VAL A 95 -9.26 -4.49 1.55
C VAL A 95 -9.68 -5.87 2.08
N THR A 96 -10.89 -5.95 2.67
CA THR A 96 -11.41 -7.21 3.24
C THR A 96 -11.53 -8.30 2.19
N GLN A 97 -12.08 -7.97 1.02
CA GLN A 97 -12.30 -8.94 -0.03
C GLN A 97 -10.99 -9.36 -0.73
N VAL A 98 -10.07 -8.42 -0.95
CA VAL A 98 -8.75 -8.71 -1.52
C VAL A 98 -8.00 -9.68 -0.61
N ASN A 99 -7.98 -9.43 0.72
CA ASN A 99 -7.33 -10.33 1.65
C ASN A 99 -7.88 -11.77 1.54
N ARG A 100 -9.20 -11.91 1.54
CA ARG A 100 -9.84 -13.23 1.39
C ARG A 100 -9.49 -13.90 0.05
N ARG A 101 -9.50 -13.14 -1.04
CA ARG A 101 -9.19 -13.68 -2.38
C ARG A 101 -7.72 -14.07 -2.51
N LEU A 102 -6.80 -13.30 -1.92
CA LEU A 102 -5.39 -13.64 -1.93
C LEU A 102 -5.10 -14.91 -1.14
N LEU A 103 -5.73 -15.08 0.04
CA LEU A 103 -5.66 -16.33 0.83
C LEU A 103 -6.18 -17.53 0.02
N GLN A 104 -7.29 -17.38 -0.70
CA GLN A 104 -7.81 -18.42 -1.58
C GLN A 104 -6.83 -18.74 -2.71
N LYS A 105 -6.23 -17.70 -3.32
CA LYS A 105 -5.24 -17.85 -4.38
C LYS A 105 -3.97 -18.55 -3.90
N ALA A 106 -3.51 -18.25 -2.68
CA ALA A 106 -2.38 -18.93 -2.06
C ALA A 106 -2.61 -20.44 -1.88
N ALA A 107 -3.83 -20.84 -1.61
CA ALA A 107 -4.19 -22.25 -1.44
C ALA A 107 -4.29 -23.06 -2.75
N GLU A 108 -4.20 -22.41 -3.93
CA GLU A 108 -4.30 -23.09 -5.22
C GLU A 108 -3.02 -23.86 -5.62
N SER A 109 -1.85 -23.47 -5.09
CA SER A 109 -0.57 -24.07 -5.46
C SER A 109 0.46 -23.91 -4.34
N GLU A 110 1.31 -24.91 -4.16
CA GLU A 110 2.48 -24.84 -3.27
C GLU A 110 3.46 -23.72 -3.68
N ASP A 111 3.50 -23.34 -4.97
CA ASP A 111 4.30 -22.22 -5.47
C ASP A 111 3.88 -20.86 -4.86
N TYR A 112 2.68 -20.78 -4.31
CA TYR A 112 2.08 -19.59 -3.69
C TYR A 112 2.08 -19.65 -2.16
N GLU A 113 2.67 -20.69 -1.57
CA GLU A 113 2.73 -20.83 -0.12
C GLU A 113 3.44 -19.62 0.51
N GLY A 114 2.82 -19.03 1.53
CA GLY A 114 3.35 -17.87 2.23
C GLY A 114 3.39 -16.57 1.40
N MET A 115 2.69 -16.51 0.25
CA MET A 115 2.58 -15.25 -0.48
C MET A 115 1.75 -14.25 0.30
N GLY A 116 2.20 -13.01 0.30
CA GLY A 116 1.52 -11.89 0.91
C GLY A 116 2.00 -10.58 0.32
N THR A 117 1.38 -9.49 0.70
CA THR A 117 1.82 -8.16 0.26
C THR A 117 1.41 -7.09 1.25
N THR A 118 2.16 -6.00 1.29
CA THR A 118 1.68 -4.76 1.88
C THR A 118 0.62 -4.14 0.98
N LEU A 119 -0.13 -3.20 1.50
CA LEU A 119 -1.04 -2.35 0.72
C LEU A 119 -1.16 -0.98 1.37
N VAL A 120 -0.86 0.06 0.61
CA VAL A 120 -1.30 1.42 0.87
C VAL A 120 -2.29 1.81 -0.21
N ALA A 121 -3.51 2.14 0.19
CA ALA A 121 -4.55 2.64 -0.70
C ALA A 121 -4.93 4.06 -0.27
N ALA A 122 -4.99 4.99 -1.22
CA ALA A 122 -5.34 6.37 -0.96
C ALA A 122 -6.30 6.93 -2.01
N THR A 123 -7.20 7.81 -1.57
CA THR A 123 -8.08 8.61 -2.41
C THR A 123 -8.24 10.00 -1.81
N VAL A 124 -8.37 11.01 -2.65
CA VAL A 124 -8.71 12.38 -2.25
C VAL A 124 -10.13 12.66 -2.73
N TYR A 125 -11.02 12.91 -1.79
CA TYR A 125 -12.42 13.21 -2.02
C TYR A 125 -12.85 14.35 -1.10
N ASP A 126 -13.45 15.39 -1.67
CA ASP A 126 -13.82 16.62 -0.94
C ASP A 126 -12.65 17.23 -0.14
N ASN A 127 -11.48 17.36 -0.76
CA ASN A 127 -10.24 17.86 -0.15
C ASN A 127 -9.77 17.08 1.09
N ILE A 128 -10.28 15.88 1.29
CA ILE A 128 -9.87 14.99 2.39
C ILE A 128 -9.13 13.79 1.81
N LEU A 129 -7.88 13.61 2.21
CA LEU A 129 -7.12 12.40 1.94
C LEU A 129 -7.61 11.27 2.84
N ARG A 130 -8.04 10.17 2.23
CA ARG A 130 -8.41 8.93 2.92
C ARG A 130 -7.39 7.87 2.60
N VAL A 131 -6.90 7.20 3.62
CA VAL A 131 -5.80 6.23 3.51
C VAL A 131 -6.18 4.95 4.23
N ALA A 132 -5.94 3.82 3.56
CA ALA A 132 -5.87 2.51 4.21
C ALA A 132 -4.44 2.00 4.11
N ASN A 133 -3.95 1.40 5.21
CA ASN A 133 -2.61 0.82 5.28
C ASN A 133 -2.65 -0.58 5.86
N VAL A 134 -1.99 -1.53 5.19
CA VAL A 134 -1.68 -2.87 5.70
C VAL A 134 -0.22 -3.14 5.39
N GLY A 135 0.58 -3.41 6.41
CA GLY A 135 2.02 -3.65 6.28
C GLY A 135 2.88 -2.45 6.70
N ASP A 136 4.12 -2.41 6.22
CA ASP A 136 5.13 -1.40 6.55
C ASP A 136 5.48 -0.44 5.39
N SER A 137 4.72 -0.50 4.30
CA SER A 137 4.74 0.54 3.26
C SER A 137 4.17 1.84 3.80
N ARG A 138 4.74 2.98 3.39
CA ARG A 138 4.46 4.25 4.06
C ARG A 138 3.91 5.30 3.11
N LEU A 139 3.02 6.13 3.63
CA LEU A 139 2.54 7.34 3.00
C LEU A 139 3.00 8.57 3.81
N TYR A 140 3.52 9.55 3.08
CA TYR A 140 3.97 10.82 3.65
C TYR A 140 3.23 11.99 2.98
N ILE A 141 2.98 13.03 3.75
CA ILE A 141 2.59 14.34 3.22
C ILE A 141 3.81 15.26 3.34
N LEU A 142 4.12 15.93 2.24
CA LEU A 142 5.15 16.97 2.19
C LEU A 142 4.44 18.34 2.13
N GLY A 143 4.52 19.09 3.22
CA GLY A 143 4.13 20.48 3.33
C GLY A 143 5.36 21.31 3.68
N ASN A 144 5.25 22.16 4.73
CA ASN A 144 6.43 22.82 5.32
C ASN A 144 7.37 21.79 5.96
N GLU A 145 6.83 20.69 6.40
CA GLU A 145 7.54 19.54 6.97
C GLU A 145 7.06 18.25 6.33
N ILE A 146 7.88 17.19 6.42
CA ILE A 146 7.51 15.84 6.00
C ILE A 146 6.81 15.14 7.15
N THR A 147 5.56 14.73 6.94
CA THR A 147 4.75 14.03 7.94
C THR A 147 4.39 12.63 7.45
N GLN A 148 4.78 11.59 8.19
CA GLN A 148 4.32 10.22 7.94
C GLN A 148 2.87 10.07 8.41
N ILE A 149 1.99 9.64 7.51
CA ILE A 149 0.57 9.45 7.79
C ILE A 149 0.26 8.02 8.22
N THR A 150 0.91 7.04 7.60
CA THR A 150 0.73 5.63 7.94
C THR A 150 1.56 5.24 9.16
N ARG A 151 1.11 4.22 9.89
CA ARG A 151 1.87 3.58 10.94
C ARG A 151 2.24 2.17 10.49
N ASP A 152 3.52 1.82 10.60
CA ASP A 152 4.00 0.51 10.17
C ASP A 152 3.38 -0.62 11.01
N HIS A 153 2.89 -1.64 10.37
CA HIS A 153 2.57 -2.91 11.01
C HIS A 153 3.84 -3.77 11.06
N SER A 154 4.74 -3.43 11.97
CA SER A 154 6.02 -4.12 12.16
C SER A 154 6.28 -4.39 13.64
N LEU A 155 7.03 -5.45 13.93
CA LEU A 155 7.34 -5.83 15.30
C LEU A 155 8.08 -4.72 16.06
N VAL A 156 9.01 -4.02 15.39
CA VAL A 156 9.73 -2.91 16.03
C VAL A 156 8.83 -1.72 16.34
N GLU A 157 7.79 -1.47 15.53
CA GLU A 157 6.80 -0.41 15.82
C GLU A 157 5.90 -0.79 17.00
N GLU A 158 5.57 -2.07 17.16
CA GLU A 158 4.86 -2.58 18.33
C GLU A 158 5.71 -2.44 19.59
N MET A 159 7.00 -2.81 19.54
CA MET A 159 7.96 -2.63 20.66
C MET A 159 8.12 -1.16 21.07
N VAL A 160 8.16 -0.23 20.11
CA VAL A 160 8.16 1.22 20.40
C VAL A 160 6.87 1.62 21.14
N SER A 161 5.71 1.13 20.67
CA SER A 161 4.43 1.48 21.28
C SER A 161 4.26 0.92 22.70
N MET A 162 4.91 -0.20 23.00
CA MET A 162 4.97 -0.80 24.35
C MET A 162 6.03 -0.15 25.25
N GLY A 163 6.86 0.73 24.70
CA GLY A 163 7.96 1.39 25.42
C GLY A 163 9.17 0.49 25.65
N GLU A 164 9.26 -0.65 24.97
CA GLU A 164 10.39 -1.60 25.08
C GLU A 164 11.66 -1.07 24.41
N ILE A 165 11.49 -0.33 23.29
CA ILE A 165 12.58 0.32 22.57
C ILE A 165 12.17 1.75 22.16
N ASN A 166 13.17 2.61 21.90
CA ASN A 166 12.92 3.94 21.36
C ASN A 166 13.02 3.96 19.81
N ARG A 167 12.60 5.08 19.19
CA ARG A 167 12.61 5.25 17.71
C ARG A 167 14.00 5.10 17.08
N GLU A 168 15.06 5.50 17.77
CA GLU A 168 16.43 5.39 17.25
C GLU A 168 16.89 3.95 17.17
N GLN A 169 16.49 3.13 18.16
CA GLN A 169 16.83 1.71 18.23
C GLN A 169 16.19 0.88 17.11
N THR A 170 15.05 1.31 16.55
CA THR A 170 14.35 0.58 15.48
C THR A 170 15.20 0.41 14.23
N ARG A 171 16.05 1.38 13.89
CA ARG A 171 16.84 1.40 12.65
C ARG A 171 17.84 0.23 12.56
N ASN A 172 18.41 -0.15 13.69
CA ASN A 172 19.46 -1.17 13.78
C ASN A 172 18.99 -2.45 14.47
N HIS A 173 17.69 -2.55 14.77
CA HIS A 173 17.13 -3.71 15.46
C HIS A 173 17.15 -4.94 14.55
N GLU A 174 17.53 -6.11 15.08
CA GLU A 174 17.60 -7.37 14.33
C GLU A 174 16.27 -7.79 13.70
N LYS A 175 15.15 -7.44 14.35
CA LYS A 175 13.78 -7.78 13.95
C LYS A 175 13.09 -6.65 13.14
N LYS A 176 13.83 -5.67 12.64
CA LYS A 176 13.28 -4.50 11.93
C LYS A 176 12.52 -4.84 10.65
N ASN A 177 12.74 -6.01 10.06
CA ASN A 177 12.11 -6.46 8.83
C ASN A 177 10.91 -7.41 9.09
N ILE A 178 10.51 -7.60 10.35
CA ILE A 178 9.36 -8.46 10.67
C ILE A 178 8.08 -7.63 10.58
N ILE A 179 7.25 -7.95 9.59
CA ILE A 179 5.93 -7.38 9.38
C ILE A 179 4.92 -8.19 10.20
N THR A 180 4.01 -7.51 10.92
CA THR A 180 3.01 -8.15 11.79
C THR A 180 1.64 -8.26 11.15
N ARG A 181 1.40 -7.55 10.02
CA ARG A 181 0.16 -7.63 9.24
C ARG A 181 0.45 -7.48 7.75
N ALA A 182 -0.15 -8.35 6.94
CA ALA A 182 -0.09 -8.32 5.49
C ALA A 182 -1.45 -8.69 4.87
N ILE A 183 -1.65 -8.37 3.61
CA ILE A 183 -2.70 -8.95 2.79
C ILE A 183 -2.23 -10.37 2.43
N GLY A 184 -3.04 -11.38 2.71
CA GLY A 184 -2.69 -12.78 2.49
C GLY A 184 -1.94 -13.44 3.67
N GLY A 185 -1.77 -12.70 4.80
CA GLY A 185 -1.10 -13.19 6.02
C GLY A 185 -2.04 -13.34 7.20
#